data_b08b6f82b2addf2a833e2e5c309d8967
#
_entry.id   b08b6f82b2addf2a833e2e5c309d8967
#
_cell.length_a   1.000
_cell.length_b   1.000
_cell.length_c   1.000
_cell.angle_alpha   90.00
_cell.angle_beta   90.00
_cell.angle_gamma   90.00
#
_symmetry.space_group_name_H-M   'P 1'
#
loop_
_entity.id
_entity.type
_entity.pdbx_description
1 polymer ?
#
loop_
_entity_poly.entity_id
_entity_poly.type
_entity_poly.pdbx_seq_one_letter_code
_entity_poly.pdbx_strand_id
1 'polypeptide(L)'
;MIGEKQIHVYADWFGGSPVYIGRLFVAANRNKEVFSFEYDESWIKHYTESTSPYVSLDPDLQLIRGRQYVPSGKTIFGMFSDSCPDRWGRLLMKRREAIQARKEVRKPKQLNESDYLLGVYDETRMGALRFSLTAGGEFLSADRSLAAPPWTTLRTLESASLAFENSTNADEEKWLKQLLAPGSSLGGARPKATVQAPDGSLWIAKFPAQKDEWNIGAWEMVVHDLAVMCGLNVPEAKLQTFSKYGSTFLSRRFDRTGSKRIHFASAMTLLGRTDGQGSDGAGYLDIAEFITSNGATPAKDLHELWRRIVFSMTVSNTDDHLRNHGFILTSSGWTLSPMYDVNPNIYGDSLSLNVGADDNSISYDLACDIAPFFGIEEPEAQHEIQTITELVDKNWRRVAAQYALARNEIENMAPAFDLSFKS
;
A
#
# COMPACT_ATOMS: atom_id res chain seq x y z
N MET A 1 -36.15 4.36 -12.69
CA MET A 1 -35.24 3.91 -11.62
C MET A 1 -33.88 3.72 -12.27
N ILE A 2 -32.86 4.45 -11.82
CA ILE A 2 -31.48 4.20 -12.28
C ILE A 2 -31.12 2.84 -11.70
N GLY A 3 -30.79 1.88 -12.58
CA GLY A 3 -30.53 0.50 -12.19
C GLY A 3 -29.37 0.40 -11.20
N GLU A 4 -29.51 -0.40 -10.16
CA GLU A 4 -28.46 -0.78 -9.24
C GLU A 4 -27.39 -1.62 -9.99
N LYS A 5 -26.12 -1.20 -9.93
CA LYS A 5 -25.00 -1.97 -10.51
C LYS A 5 -24.66 -3.11 -9.54
N GLN A 6 -24.48 -4.31 -10.05
CA GLN A 6 -24.03 -5.47 -9.29
C GLN A 6 -22.64 -5.87 -9.73
N ILE A 7 -21.75 -6.09 -8.77
CA ILE A 7 -20.37 -6.51 -8.98
C ILE A 7 -20.18 -7.82 -8.23
N HIS A 8 -19.85 -8.88 -8.96
CA HIS A 8 -19.54 -10.18 -8.39
C HIS A 8 -18.11 -10.21 -7.87
N VAL A 9 -17.92 -10.64 -6.63
CA VAL A 9 -16.65 -10.63 -5.89
C VAL A 9 -16.15 -12.04 -5.68
N TYR A 10 -14.89 -12.28 -6.00
CA TYR A 10 -14.23 -13.57 -5.89
C TYR A 10 -12.95 -13.48 -5.08
N ALA A 11 -12.67 -14.55 -4.33
CA ALA A 11 -11.42 -14.81 -3.62
C ALA A 11 -10.48 -15.67 -4.47
N ASP A 12 -9.25 -15.21 -4.72
CA ASP A 12 -8.25 -15.95 -5.51
C ASP A 12 -6.96 -16.20 -4.69
N TRP A 13 -7.09 -16.77 -3.50
CA TRP A 13 -5.95 -17.12 -2.61
C TRP A 13 -5.94 -18.59 -2.18
N PHE A 14 -6.92 -19.38 -2.57
CA PHE A 14 -7.00 -20.80 -2.18
C PHE A 14 -6.13 -21.74 -3.04
N GLY A 15 -5.46 -21.22 -4.07
CA GLY A 15 -4.57 -21.99 -4.95
C GLY A 15 -5.25 -22.85 -6.00
N GLY A 16 -6.56 -22.66 -6.23
CA GLY A 16 -7.36 -23.30 -7.27
C GLY A 16 -8.07 -22.25 -8.14
N SER A 17 -9.28 -22.56 -8.59
CA SER A 17 -10.14 -21.58 -9.24
C SER A 17 -10.62 -20.54 -8.20
N PRO A 18 -10.79 -19.26 -8.61
CA PRO A 18 -11.32 -18.24 -7.73
C PRO A 18 -12.69 -18.63 -7.16
N VAL A 19 -12.85 -18.45 -5.84
CA VAL A 19 -14.07 -18.81 -5.10
C VAL A 19 -14.98 -17.60 -5.00
N TYR A 20 -16.27 -17.80 -5.27
CA TYR A 20 -17.26 -16.73 -5.19
C TYR A 20 -17.54 -16.35 -3.73
N ILE A 21 -17.36 -15.06 -3.40
CA ILE A 21 -17.59 -14.52 -2.05
C ILE A 21 -19.00 -13.96 -1.90
N GLY A 22 -19.49 -13.21 -2.92
CA GLY A 22 -20.75 -12.51 -2.84
C GLY A 22 -20.88 -11.38 -3.85
N ARG A 23 -21.80 -10.44 -3.57
CA ARG A 23 -22.15 -9.33 -4.46
C ARG A 23 -21.98 -7.98 -3.77
N LEU A 24 -21.28 -7.10 -4.46
CA LEU A 24 -21.23 -5.68 -4.11
C LEU A 24 -22.28 -4.94 -4.97
N PHE A 25 -23.20 -4.29 -4.30
CA PHE A 25 -24.25 -3.51 -4.95
C PHE A 25 -23.89 -2.02 -4.87
N VAL A 26 -24.11 -1.32 -5.98
CA VAL A 26 -23.83 0.10 -6.11
C VAL A 26 -25.09 0.80 -6.59
N ALA A 27 -25.72 1.54 -5.71
CA ALA A 27 -26.89 2.36 -6.02
C ALA A 27 -26.47 3.82 -6.20
N ALA A 28 -26.95 4.45 -7.28
CA ALA A 28 -26.73 5.88 -7.48
C ALA A 28 -27.74 6.68 -6.65
N ASN A 29 -27.23 7.59 -5.81
CA ASN A 29 -28.03 8.55 -5.05
C ASN A 29 -27.58 9.97 -5.37
N ARG A 30 -28.28 10.64 -6.30
CA ARG A 30 -27.89 11.94 -6.86
C ARG A 30 -26.47 11.87 -7.46
N ASN A 31 -25.48 12.53 -6.86
CA ASN A 31 -24.07 12.53 -7.30
C ASN A 31 -23.17 11.65 -6.45
N LYS A 32 -23.72 10.78 -5.61
CA LYS A 32 -22.98 9.88 -4.73
C LYS A 32 -23.36 8.42 -5.00
N GLU A 33 -22.47 7.51 -4.71
CA GLU A 33 -22.74 6.08 -4.70
C GLU A 33 -23.02 5.62 -3.27
N VAL A 34 -23.96 4.69 -3.13
CA VAL A 34 -24.24 3.97 -1.89
C VAL A 34 -23.89 2.51 -2.13
N PHE A 35 -22.98 2.00 -1.33
CA PHE A 35 -22.52 0.63 -1.42
C PHE A 35 -23.19 -0.24 -0.37
N SER A 36 -23.53 -1.47 -0.79
CA SER A 36 -23.89 -2.55 0.12
C SER A 36 -23.31 -3.86 -0.37
N PHE A 37 -23.03 -4.77 0.53
CA PHE A 37 -22.46 -6.08 0.20
C PHE A 37 -23.30 -7.20 0.80
N GLU A 38 -23.39 -8.31 0.07
CA GLU A 38 -24.07 -9.52 0.51
C GLU A 38 -23.17 -10.72 0.25
N TYR A 39 -22.84 -11.46 1.30
CA TYR A 39 -22.14 -12.73 1.15
C TYR A 39 -23.01 -13.78 0.47
N ASP A 40 -22.38 -14.62 -0.35
CA ASP A 40 -23.03 -15.79 -0.92
C ASP A 40 -23.27 -16.86 0.16
N GLU A 41 -24.35 -17.62 0.05
CA GLU A 41 -24.66 -18.69 1.00
C GLU A 41 -23.59 -19.77 1.04
N SER A 42 -22.97 -20.09 -0.09
CA SER A 42 -21.87 -21.08 -0.16
C SER A 42 -20.63 -20.60 0.61
N TRP A 43 -20.33 -19.28 0.55
CA TRP A 43 -19.25 -18.68 1.31
C TRP A 43 -19.53 -18.73 2.81
N ILE A 44 -20.75 -18.35 3.24
CA ILE A 44 -21.15 -18.43 4.65
C ILE A 44 -21.06 -19.88 5.16
N LYS A 45 -21.61 -20.85 4.42
CA LYS A 45 -21.57 -22.28 4.78
C LYS A 45 -20.14 -22.78 4.89
N HIS A 46 -19.26 -22.39 3.96
CA HIS A 46 -17.85 -22.81 3.99
C HIS A 46 -17.21 -22.52 5.35
N TYR A 47 -17.46 -21.36 5.95
CA TYR A 47 -16.85 -20.99 7.23
C TYR A 47 -17.69 -21.39 8.47
N THR A 48 -18.99 -21.57 8.34
CA THR A 48 -19.83 -22.02 9.48
C THR A 48 -19.85 -23.53 9.65
N GLU A 49 -19.61 -24.30 8.59
CA GLU A 49 -19.60 -25.77 8.59
C GLU A 49 -18.17 -26.35 8.55
N SER A 50 -17.14 -25.52 8.33
CA SER A 50 -15.73 -25.91 8.31
C SER A 50 -15.12 -25.86 9.71
N THR A 51 -14.09 -26.66 9.94
CA THR A 51 -13.22 -26.57 11.12
C THR A 51 -12.19 -25.42 11.02
N SER A 52 -12.08 -24.79 9.84
CA SER A 52 -11.18 -23.65 9.64
C SER A 52 -11.78 -22.39 10.26
N PRO A 53 -11.02 -21.63 11.04
CA PRO A 53 -11.53 -20.40 11.63
C PRO A 53 -11.85 -19.38 10.51
N TYR A 54 -12.95 -18.67 10.68
CA TYR A 54 -13.26 -17.53 9.84
C TYR A 54 -12.30 -16.39 10.14
N VAL A 55 -11.67 -15.87 9.10
CA VAL A 55 -10.84 -14.66 9.20
C VAL A 55 -11.62 -13.51 8.58
N SER A 56 -11.90 -12.48 9.38
CA SER A 56 -12.58 -11.28 8.89
C SER A 56 -11.73 -10.57 7.86
N LEU A 57 -12.33 -10.26 6.71
CA LEU A 57 -11.68 -9.51 5.63
C LEU A 57 -11.84 -8.00 5.79
N ASP A 58 -12.88 -7.60 6.52
CA ASP A 58 -13.24 -6.21 6.77
C ASP A 58 -14.09 -6.15 8.06
N PRO A 59 -13.75 -5.32 9.05
CA PRO A 59 -14.51 -5.24 10.30
C PRO A 59 -15.95 -4.73 10.12
N ASP A 60 -16.23 -4.03 9.01
CA ASP A 60 -17.58 -3.55 8.70
C ASP A 60 -18.47 -4.62 8.05
N LEU A 61 -17.93 -5.82 7.80
CA LEU A 61 -18.63 -6.93 7.16
C LEU A 61 -18.65 -8.18 8.06
N GLN A 62 -19.79 -8.41 8.69
CA GLN A 62 -20.01 -9.62 9.49
C GLN A 62 -20.37 -10.79 8.59
N LEU A 63 -19.99 -12.02 8.96
CA LEU A 63 -20.33 -13.24 8.20
C LEU A 63 -21.79 -13.65 8.44
N ILE A 64 -22.73 -12.87 7.93
CA ILE A 64 -24.18 -13.07 8.07
C ILE A 64 -24.88 -12.99 6.70
N ARG A 65 -26.08 -13.55 6.63
CA ARG A 65 -26.95 -13.44 5.46
C ARG A 65 -27.53 -12.03 5.34
N GLY A 66 -27.78 -11.62 4.10
CA GLY A 66 -28.43 -10.36 3.75
C GLY A 66 -27.46 -9.22 3.51
N ARG A 67 -28.01 -8.11 3.07
CA ARG A 67 -27.25 -6.92 2.67
C ARG A 67 -26.76 -6.15 3.88
N GLN A 68 -25.48 -5.85 3.86
CA GLN A 68 -24.79 -5.00 4.82
C GLN A 68 -24.37 -3.70 4.12
N TYR A 69 -24.57 -2.57 4.78
CA TYR A 69 -24.32 -1.26 4.20
C TYR A 69 -23.05 -0.65 4.77
N VAL A 70 -22.37 0.14 3.94
CA VAL A 70 -21.18 0.88 4.37
C VAL A 70 -21.55 1.79 5.55
N PRO A 71 -20.78 1.78 6.66
CA PRO A 71 -21.03 2.65 7.79
C PRO A 71 -20.98 4.14 7.43
N SER A 72 -21.66 4.96 8.25
CA SER A 72 -21.63 6.42 8.10
C SER A 72 -20.19 6.94 8.19
N GLY A 73 -19.84 7.86 7.31
CA GLY A 73 -18.48 8.42 7.23
C GLY A 73 -17.55 7.71 6.24
N LYS A 74 -17.91 6.52 5.78
CA LYS A 74 -17.15 5.79 4.74
C LYS A 74 -17.83 5.89 3.36
N THR A 75 -17.05 5.86 2.30
CA THR A 75 -17.56 5.88 0.91
C THR A 75 -17.69 4.49 0.32
N ILE A 76 -16.85 3.55 0.75
CA ILE A 76 -16.79 2.16 0.32
C ILE A 76 -16.23 1.32 1.47
N PHE A 77 -16.47 0.01 1.50
CA PHE A 77 -15.83 -0.90 2.46
C PHE A 77 -14.31 -0.92 2.27
N GLY A 78 -13.58 -1.08 3.37
CA GLY A 78 -12.11 -1.04 3.38
C GLY A 78 -11.47 -2.05 2.44
N MET A 79 -11.92 -3.31 2.44
CA MET A 79 -11.38 -4.37 1.58
C MET A 79 -11.51 -4.05 0.08
N PHE A 80 -12.53 -3.29 -0.32
CA PHE A 80 -12.65 -2.82 -1.70
C PHE A 80 -11.81 -1.56 -1.93
N SER A 81 -11.67 -0.70 -0.91
CA SER A 81 -10.79 0.47 -0.96
C SER A 81 -9.34 0.07 -1.23
N ASP A 82 -8.83 -0.97 -0.56
CA ASP A 82 -7.48 -1.50 -0.80
C ASP A 82 -7.30 -2.10 -2.19
N SER A 83 -8.39 -2.45 -2.86
CA SER A 83 -8.42 -2.93 -4.24
C SER A 83 -8.58 -1.80 -5.28
N CYS A 84 -8.80 -0.56 -4.84
CA CYS A 84 -8.89 0.63 -5.70
C CYS A 84 -7.50 1.19 -6.04
N PRO A 85 -7.38 2.04 -7.07
CA PRO A 85 -6.14 2.73 -7.35
C PRO A 85 -5.84 3.77 -6.26
N ASP A 86 -4.54 4.03 -6.05
CA ASP A 86 -4.03 5.11 -5.21
C ASP A 86 -4.25 6.52 -5.84
N ARG A 87 -3.70 7.55 -5.19
CA ARG A 87 -3.82 8.94 -5.69
C ARG A 87 -3.26 9.11 -7.10
N TRP A 88 -2.12 8.46 -7.39
CA TRP A 88 -1.51 8.49 -8.72
C TRP A 88 -2.39 7.80 -9.76
N GLY A 89 -2.84 6.56 -9.50
CA GLY A 89 -3.73 5.83 -10.39
C GLY A 89 -5.07 6.55 -10.62
N ARG A 90 -5.64 7.17 -9.58
CA ARG A 90 -6.84 8.01 -9.68
C ARG A 90 -6.61 9.23 -10.57
N LEU A 91 -5.45 9.88 -10.48
CA LEU A 91 -5.07 10.99 -11.36
C LEU A 91 -5.03 10.55 -12.82
N LEU A 92 -4.37 9.42 -13.12
CA LEU A 92 -4.31 8.86 -14.47
C LEU A 92 -5.69 8.56 -15.03
N MET A 93 -6.58 7.94 -14.23
CA MET A 93 -7.95 7.63 -14.64
C MET A 93 -8.79 8.89 -14.91
N LYS A 94 -8.67 9.93 -14.07
CA LYS A 94 -9.33 11.23 -14.30
C LYS A 94 -8.86 11.88 -15.61
N ARG A 95 -7.56 11.83 -15.88
CA ARG A 95 -6.99 12.37 -17.14
C ARG A 95 -7.46 11.57 -18.35
N ARG A 96 -7.53 10.23 -18.26
CA ARG A 96 -8.11 9.38 -19.30
C ARG A 96 -9.53 9.79 -19.62
N GLU A 97 -10.37 9.94 -18.59
CA GLU A 97 -11.77 10.37 -18.79
C GLU A 97 -11.86 11.74 -19.45
N ALA A 98 -11.03 12.70 -19.06
CA ALA A 98 -11.00 14.03 -19.67
C ALA A 98 -10.62 14.00 -21.17
N ILE A 99 -9.65 13.15 -21.55
CA ILE A 99 -9.26 12.95 -22.95
C ILE A 99 -10.39 12.29 -23.74
N GLN A 100 -10.99 11.23 -23.17
CA GLN A 100 -12.09 10.53 -23.83
C GLN A 100 -13.29 11.44 -24.04
N ALA A 101 -13.64 12.23 -23.04
CA ALA A 101 -14.75 13.20 -23.13
C ALA A 101 -14.52 14.26 -24.23
N ARG A 102 -13.27 14.74 -24.37
CA ARG A 102 -12.91 15.66 -25.48
C ARG A 102 -13.10 15.02 -26.85
N LYS A 103 -12.68 13.76 -27.02
CA LYS A 103 -12.87 13.02 -28.28
C LYS A 103 -14.34 12.79 -28.63
N GLU A 104 -15.15 12.51 -27.61
CA GLU A 104 -16.58 12.27 -27.75
C GLU A 104 -17.41 13.55 -27.73
N VAL A 105 -16.76 14.73 -27.66
CA VAL A 105 -17.42 16.05 -27.63
C VAL A 105 -18.47 16.13 -26.51
N ARG A 106 -18.15 15.61 -25.33
CA ARG A 106 -18.99 15.63 -24.14
C ARG A 106 -18.25 16.22 -22.92
N LYS A 107 -19.00 16.56 -21.87
CA LYS A 107 -18.39 16.90 -20.57
C LYS A 107 -17.73 15.67 -19.93
N PRO A 108 -16.57 15.83 -19.27
CA PRO A 108 -15.96 14.76 -18.50
C PRO A 108 -16.93 14.26 -17.41
N LYS A 109 -17.02 12.93 -17.25
CA LYS A 109 -17.76 12.30 -16.17
C LYS A 109 -16.95 12.45 -14.87
N GLN A 110 -17.64 12.76 -13.77
CA GLN A 110 -17.06 12.61 -12.46
C GLN A 110 -16.93 11.10 -12.14
N LEU A 111 -15.71 10.64 -11.90
CA LEU A 111 -15.46 9.25 -11.53
C LEU A 111 -15.78 9.04 -10.06
N ASN A 112 -16.52 7.97 -9.78
CA ASN A 112 -16.90 7.52 -8.45
C ASN A 112 -16.07 6.31 -8.01
N GLU A 113 -16.24 5.85 -6.76
CA GLU A 113 -15.48 4.72 -6.23
C GLU A 113 -15.66 3.43 -7.04
N SER A 114 -16.87 3.16 -7.56
CA SER A 114 -17.09 2.00 -8.43
C SER A 114 -16.32 2.10 -9.74
N ASP A 115 -16.16 3.30 -10.31
CA ASP A 115 -15.37 3.50 -11.53
C ASP A 115 -13.88 3.23 -11.27
N TYR A 116 -13.37 3.67 -10.11
CA TYR A 116 -11.99 3.40 -9.69
C TYR A 116 -11.76 1.92 -9.43
N LEU A 117 -12.64 1.27 -8.66
CA LEU A 117 -12.55 -0.16 -8.36
C LEU A 117 -12.52 -0.99 -9.65
N LEU A 118 -13.42 -0.72 -10.58
CA LEU A 118 -13.54 -1.49 -11.83
C LEU A 118 -12.48 -1.14 -12.88
N GLY A 119 -11.86 0.03 -12.75
CA GLY A 119 -10.87 0.53 -13.71
C GLY A 119 -9.44 0.02 -13.50
N VAL A 120 -9.15 -0.69 -12.39
CA VAL A 120 -7.85 -1.31 -12.15
C VAL A 120 -7.74 -2.60 -12.96
N TYR A 121 -6.62 -2.77 -13.67
CA TYR A 121 -6.34 -4.00 -14.40
C TYR A 121 -6.25 -5.19 -13.45
N ASP A 122 -7.00 -6.25 -13.73
CA ASP A 122 -7.18 -7.37 -12.79
C ASP A 122 -5.85 -8.01 -12.35
N GLU A 123 -4.91 -8.26 -13.27
CA GLU A 123 -3.65 -8.92 -12.92
C GLU A 123 -2.74 -8.08 -12.04
N THR A 124 -2.78 -6.74 -12.17
CA THR A 124 -1.97 -5.81 -11.36
C THR A 124 -2.67 -5.36 -10.08
N ARG A 125 -3.95 -5.70 -9.89
CA ARG A 125 -4.70 -5.38 -8.69
C ARG A 125 -4.00 -5.91 -7.45
N MET A 126 -3.93 -5.08 -6.39
CA MET A 126 -3.36 -5.49 -5.11
C MET A 126 -4.20 -6.56 -4.45
N GLY A 127 -3.54 -7.52 -3.82
CA GLY A 127 -4.19 -8.62 -3.12
C GLY A 127 -4.83 -9.64 -4.05
N ALA A 128 -5.86 -10.32 -3.57
CA ALA A 128 -6.45 -11.46 -4.25
C ALA A 128 -7.97 -11.39 -4.41
N LEU A 129 -8.56 -10.21 -4.25
CA LEU A 129 -9.95 -9.98 -4.68
C LEU A 129 -10.01 -9.78 -6.18
N ARG A 130 -11.00 -10.41 -6.82
CA ARG A 130 -11.28 -10.28 -8.25
C ARG A 130 -12.74 -9.93 -8.47
N PHE A 131 -13.03 -9.18 -9.53
CA PHE A 131 -14.34 -8.61 -9.79
C PHE A 131 -14.83 -8.94 -11.18
N SER A 132 -16.15 -9.21 -11.30
CA SER A 132 -16.83 -9.41 -12.59
C SER A 132 -18.20 -8.71 -12.56
N LEU A 133 -18.72 -8.29 -13.72
CA LEU A 133 -20.08 -7.74 -13.82
C LEU A 133 -21.15 -8.81 -14.05
N THR A 134 -20.73 -10.04 -14.36
CA THR A 134 -21.63 -11.18 -14.56
C THR A 134 -21.15 -12.36 -13.75
N ALA A 135 -22.07 -13.14 -13.19
CA ALA A 135 -21.72 -14.34 -12.44
C ALA A 135 -20.95 -15.32 -13.33
N GLY A 136 -19.75 -15.74 -12.92
CA GLY A 136 -18.88 -16.62 -13.69
C GLY A 136 -18.32 -16.00 -14.99
N GLY A 137 -18.48 -14.70 -15.19
CA GLY A 137 -17.94 -13.98 -16.35
C GLY A 137 -16.45 -13.64 -16.21
N GLU A 138 -15.91 -13.03 -17.27
CA GLU A 138 -14.52 -12.54 -17.26
C GLU A 138 -14.29 -11.51 -16.14
N PHE A 139 -13.11 -11.57 -15.55
CA PHE A 139 -12.70 -10.60 -14.54
C PHE A 139 -12.43 -9.24 -15.17
N LEU A 140 -12.86 -8.19 -14.49
CA LEU A 140 -12.83 -6.86 -15.05
C LEU A 140 -11.44 -6.27 -15.14
N SER A 141 -11.33 -5.49 -16.19
CA SER A 141 -10.10 -4.97 -16.79
C SER A 141 -9.12 -6.08 -17.15
N ALA A 142 -9.58 -7.14 -17.83
CA ALA A 142 -8.74 -8.19 -18.38
C ALA A 142 -8.15 -7.86 -19.77
N ASP A 143 -8.25 -6.60 -20.21
CA ASP A 143 -7.65 -6.16 -21.48
C ASP A 143 -6.13 -6.32 -21.44
N ARG A 144 -5.60 -7.26 -22.23
CA ARG A 144 -4.16 -7.56 -22.28
C ARG A 144 -3.30 -6.38 -22.74
N SER A 145 -3.88 -5.39 -23.41
CA SER A 145 -3.16 -4.13 -23.70
C SER A 145 -2.84 -3.33 -22.45
N LEU A 146 -3.48 -3.65 -21.33
CA LEU A 146 -3.28 -3.09 -20.00
C LEU A 146 -2.42 -4.00 -19.09
N ALA A 147 -1.78 -5.02 -19.63
CA ALA A 147 -0.89 -5.90 -18.89
C ALA A 147 0.31 -5.13 -18.31
N ALA A 148 0.88 -5.63 -17.21
CA ALA A 148 2.10 -5.06 -16.65
C ALA A 148 3.21 -5.08 -17.71
N PRO A 149 3.78 -3.93 -18.08
CA PRO A 149 4.82 -3.87 -19.10
C PRO A 149 6.09 -4.57 -18.60
N PRO A 150 6.91 -5.11 -19.52
CA PRO A 150 8.15 -5.77 -19.15
C PRO A 150 9.16 -4.76 -18.57
N TRP A 151 10.05 -5.26 -17.74
CA TRP A 151 11.14 -4.50 -17.09
C TRP A 151 11.96 -3.62 -18.06
N THR A 152 12.12 -4.08 -19.30
CA THR A 152 12.85 -3.36 -20.35
C THR A 152 12.25 -2.01 -20.71
N THR A 153 11.00 -1.76 -20.33
CA THR A 153 10.29 -0.49 -20.60
C THR A 153 10.47 0.57 -19.51
N LEU A 154 11.16 0.28 -18.40
CA LEU A 154 11.30 1.19 -17.26
C LEU A 154 11.77 2.59 -17.65
N ARG A 155 12.80 2.71 -18.50
CA ARG A 155 13.28 3.99 -19.02
C ARG A 155 12.17 4.78 -19.76
N THR A 156 11.37 4.07 -20.54
CA THR A 156 10.26 4.69 -21.29
C THR A 156 9.16 5.15 -20.35
N LEU A 157 8.84 4.36 -19.32
CA LEU A 157 7.84 4.69 -18.31
C LEU A 157 8.28 5.89 -17.46
N GLU A 158 9.53 5.96 -17.03
CA GLU A 158 10.07 7.12 -16.32
C GLU A 158 9.98 8.36 -17.18
N SER A 159 10.42 8.27 -18.45
CA SER A 159 10.33 9.41 -19.40
C SER A 159 8.89 9.85 -19.62
N ALA A 160 7.95 8.91 -19.73
CA ALA A 160 6.53 9.20 -19.86
C ALA A 160 5.97 9.88 -18.60
N SER A 161 6.39 9.44 -17.41
CA SER A 161 5.98 10.04 -16.13
C SER A 161 6.44 11.49 -16.01
N LEU A 162 7.72 11.76 -16.28
CA LEU A 162 8.28 13.11 -16.26
C LEU A 162 7.64 14.02 -17.30
N ALA A 163 7.37 13.51 -18.51
CA ALA A 163 6.69 14.26 -19.56
C ALA A 163 5.22 14.54 -19.20
N PHE A 164 4.55 13.59 -18.56
CA PHE A 164 3.15 13.74 -18.12
C PHE A 164 2.99 14.85 -17.07
N GLU A 165 3.95 15.02 -16.16
CA GLU A 165 3.93 16.11 -15.18
C GLU A 165 3.92 17.50 -15.83
N ASN A 166 4.54 17.66 -17.01
CA ASN A 166 4.67 18.91 -17.74
C ASN A 166 3.79 19.02 -18.98
N SER A 167 2.98 17.97 -19.28
CA SER A 167 2.26 17.93 -20.55
C SER A 167 1.19 19.00 -20.65
N THR A 168 1.23 19.73 -21.76
CA THR A 168 0.13 20.54 -22.27
C THR A 168 -0.61 19.74 -23.33
N ASN A 169 -1.88 19.55 -23.15
CA ASN A 169 -2.97 18.94 -23.94
C ASN A 169 -2.67 18.05 -25.20
N ALA A 170 -1.65 18.31 -26.03
CA ALA A 170 -1.47 17.60 -27.31
C ALA A 170 -0.74 16.22 -27.16
N ASP A 171 0.25 16.13 -26.29
CA ASP A 171 1.06 14.92 -26.09
C ASP A 171 0.60 14.06 -24.89
N GLU A 172 -0.32 14.58 -24.08
CA GLU A 172 -0.81 13.96 -22.85
C GLU A 172 -1.36 12.54 -23.08
N GLU A 173 -2.08 12.33 -24.19
CA GLU A 173 -2.66 11.04 -24.52
C GLU A 173 -1.61 9.95 -24.76
N LYS A 174 -0.51 10.31 -25.43
CA LYS A 174 0.59 9.37 -25.71
C LYS A 174 1.22 8.85 -24.42
N TRP A 175 1.52 9.77 -23.50
CA TRP A 175 2.13 9.43 -22.22
C TRP A 175 1.16 8.70 -21.30
N LEU A 176 -0.09 9.13 -21.28
CA LEU A 176 -1.14 8.50 -20.49
C LEU A 176 -1.37 7.04 -20.89
N LYS A 177 -1.36 6.70 -22.19
CA LYS A 177 -1.49 5.31 -22.65
C LYS A 177 -0.39 4.40 -22.12
N GLN A 178 0.82 4.91 -21.94
CA GLN A 178 1.94 4.14 -21.38
C GLN A 178 1.82 3.95 -19.87
N LEU A 179 1.29 4.96 -19.15
CA LEU A 179 1.23 4.97 -17.70
C LEU A 179 -0.03 4.29 -17.13
N LEU A 180 -1.15 4.29 -17.87
CA LEU A 180 -2.43 3.74 -17.39
C LEU A 180 -2.41 2.23 -17.18
N ALA A 181 -1.75 1.52 -18.08
CA ALA A 181 -1.65 0.08 -18.05
C ALA A 181 -1.09 -0.44 -16.71
N PRO A 182 0.04 0.10 -16.24
CA PRO A 182 0.65 -0.32 -14.98
C PRO A 182 0.13 0.43 -13.76
N GLY A 183 -0.87 1.32 -13.91
CA GLY A 183 -1.42 2.12 -12.80
C GLY A 183 -1.93 1.22 -11.69
N SER A 184 -1.12 1.13 -10.64
CA SER A 184 -1.34 0.18 -9.58
C SER A 184 -2.19 0.73 -8.43
N SER A 185 -2.75 -0.16 -7.67
CA SER A 185 -3.53 0.07 -6.46
C SER A 185 -2.68 0.30 -5.21
N LEU A 186 -1.40 0.63 -5.32
CA LEU A 186 -0.51 0.79 -4.16
C LEU A 186 -0.36 2.26 -3.75
N GLY A 187 -0.28 2.48 -2.44
CA GLY A 187 -0.38 3.78 -1.79
C GLY A 187 0.50 4.92 -2.31
N GLY A 188 0.06 6.17 -2.07
CA GLY A 188 0.83 7.39 -2.29
C GLY A 188 0.52 8.15 -3.59
N ALA A 189 1.00 9.41 -3.67
CA ALA A 189 0.78 10.33 -4.78
C ALA A 189 1.90 10.31 -5.82
N ARG A 190 3.05 9.69 -5.49
CA ARG A 190 4.23 9.65 -6.33
C ARG A 190 4.00 8.82 -7.60
N PRO A 191 4.56 9.24 -8.75
CA PRO A 191 4.51 8.48 -9.99
C PRO A 191 5.07 7.05 -9.82
N LYS A 192 4.29 6.05 -10.20
CA LYS A 192 4.67 4.64 -10.09
C LYS A 192 4.01 3.77 -11.13
N ALA A 193 4.56 2.58 -11.33
CA ALA A 193 4.02 1.57 -12.21
C ALA A 193 4.30 0.16 -11.70
N THR A 194 3.41 -0.79 -11.97
CA THR A 194 3.70 -2.21 -11.87
C THR A 194 4.39 -2.68 -13.15
N VAL A 195 5.52 -3.34 -13.02
CA VAL A 195 6.28 -3.93 -14.14
C VAL A 195 6.52 -5.40 -13.90
N GLN A 196 6.71 -6.16 -14.97
CA GLN A 196 7.02 -7.59 -14.91
C GLN A 196 8.51 -7.81 -15.17
N ALA A 197 9.18 -8.47 -14.24
CA ALA A 197 10.57 -8.88 -14.38
C ALA A 197 10.69 -10.11 -15.32
N PRO A 198 11.91 -10.41 -15.82
CA PRO A 198 12.14 -11.56 -16.72
C PRO A 198 11.75 -12.93 -16.14
N ASP A 199 11.76 -13.08 -14.82
CA ASP A 199 11.31 -14.27 -14.10
C ASP A 199 9.79 -14.37 -13.92
N GLY A 200 9.05 -13.39 -14.47
CA GLY A 200 7.60 -13.30 -14.35
C GLY A 200 7.11 -12.63 -13.06
N SER A 201 7.98 -12.29 -12.12
CA SER A 201 7.59 -11.60 -10.88
C SER A 201 7.14 -10.17 -11.15
N LEU A 202 6.18 -9.69 -10.34
CA LEU A 202 5.70 -8.32 -10.41
C LEU A 202 6.49 -7.42 -9.45
N TRP A 203 6.81 -6.22 -9.93
CA TRP A 203 7.54 -5.20 -9.20
C TRP A 203 6.82 -3.86 -9.28
N ILE A 204 7.01 -3.05 -8.26
CA ILE A 204 6.56 -1.67 -8.25
C ILE A 204 7.77 -0.80 -8.53
N ALA A 205 7.68 0.00 -9.60
CA ALA A 205 8.66 1.02 -9.90
C ALA A 205 8.13 2.38 -9.44
N LYS A 206 8.83 3.06 -8.53
CA LYS A 206 8.57 4.43 -8.11
C LYS A 206 9.54 5.34 -8.86
N PHE A 207 9.01 6.23 -9.70
CA PHE A 207 9.79 7.11 -10.56
C PHE A 207 10.16 8.42 -9.87
N PRO A 208 11.28 9.06 -10.25
CA PRO A 208 11.59 10.40 -9.81
C PRO A 208 10.54 11.39 -10.35
N ALA A 209 10.28 12.45 -9.60
CA ALA A 209 9.46 13.58 -10.00
C ALA A 209 10.35 14.81 -10.24
N GLN A 210 9.94 15.72 -11.15
CA GLN A 210 10.74 16.90 -11.43
C GLN A 210 10.86 17.89 -10.27
N LYS A 211 9.92 17.80 -9.32
CA LYS A 211 9.87 18.65 -8.13
C LYS A 211 10.63 18.07 -6.93
N ASP A 212 11.24 16.90 -7.08
CA ASP A 212 11.99 16.28 -6.01
C ASP A 212 13.20 17.17 -5.65
N GLU A 213 13.33 17.52 -4.38
CA GLU A 213 14.43 18.33 -3.86
C GLU A 213 15.72 17.51 -3.74
N TRP A 214 15.58 16.20 -3.57
CA TRP A 214 16.67 15.22 -3.49
C TRP A 214 16.28 13.93 -4.22
N ASN A 215 17.25 13.01 -4.36
CA ASN A 215 17.04 11.72 -5.02
C ASN A 215 16.22 10.76 -4.12
N ILE A 216 14.89 10.97 -4.02
CA ILE A 216 13.99 10.19 -3.14
C ILE A 216 14.14 8.69 -3.36
N GLY A 217 14.20 8.22 -4.63
CA GLY A 217 14.34 6.79 -4.91
C GLY A 217 15.65 6.21 -4.36
N ALA A 218 16.74 6.96 -4.39
CA ALA A 218 18.01 6.52 -3.79
C ALA A 218 17.93 6.54 -2.25
N TRP A 219 17.27 7.52 -1.64
CA TRP A 219 17.08 7.55 -0.20
C TRP A 219 16.16 6.44 0.30
N GLU A 220 15.11 6.10 -0.44
CA GLU A 220 14.28 4.93 -0.12
C GLU A 220 15.11 3.64 -0.18
N MET A 221 16.07 3.52 -1.13
CA MET A 221 16.98 2.38 -1.20
C MET A 221 18.01 2.37 -0.06
N VAL A 222 18.51 3.54 0.36
CA VAL A 222 19.40 3.65 1.53
C VAL A 222 18.70 3.13 2.78
N VAL A 223 17.48 3.60 3.04
CA VAL A 223 16.71 3.18 4.20
C VAL A 223 16.32 1.70 4.10
N HIS A 224 16.00 1.20 2.92
CA HIS A 224 15.75 -0.23 2.69
C HIS A 224 16.98 -1.08 3.09
N ASP A 225 18.18 -0.72 2.65
CA ASP A 225 19.40 -1.47 3.00
C ASP A 225 19.72 -1.41 4.49
N LEU A 226 19.48 -0.26 5.13
CA LEU A 226 19.60 -0.13 6.58
C LEU A 226 18.58 -1.04 7.30
N ALA A 227 17.35 -1.13 6.82
CA ALA A 227 16.34 -2.03 7.35
C ALA A 227 16.76 -3.52 7.22
N VAL A 228 17.34 -3.91 6.07
CA VAL A 228 17.94 -5.25 5.87
C VAL A 228 19.05 -5.50 6.88
N MET A 229 19.95 -4.53 7.09
CA MET A 229 21.06 -4.65 8.07
C MET A 229 20.53 -4.80 9.51
N CYS A 230 19.42 -4.13 9.83
CA CYS A 230 18.72 -4.29 11.10
C CYS A 230 17.93 -5.60 11.20
N GLY A 231 17.89 -6.44 10.14
CA GLY A 231 17.16 -7.71 10.13
C GLY A 231 15.64 -7.56 10.05
N LEU A 232 15.13 -6.40 9.62
CA LEU A 232 13.70 -6.18 9.39
C LEU A 232 13.23 -6.90 8.12
N ASN A 233 11.98 -7.34 8.15
CA ASN A 233 11.38 -7.99 7.00
C ASN A 233 10.96 -6.96 5.94
N VAL A 234 11.73 -6.84 4.87
CA VAL A 234 11.49 -5.96 3.72
C VAL A 234 11.44 -6.75 2.41
N PRO A 235 10.72 -6.29 1.37
CA PRO A 235 10.73 -6.96 0.07
C PRO A 235 12.05 -6.77 -0.64
N GLU A 236 12.39 -7.65 -1.59
CA GLU A 236 13.55 -7.45 -2.48
C GLU A 236 13.42 -6.10 -3.20
N ALA A 237 14.49 -5.30 -3.19
CA ALA A 237 14.51 -4.00 -3.85
C ALA A 237 15.71 -3.83 -4.79
N LYS A 238 15.57 -2.91 -5.75
CA LYS A 238 16.62 -2.54 -6.72
C LYS A 238 16.52 -1.05 -7.02
N LEU A 239 17.67 -0.46 -7.37
CA LEU A 239 17.73 0.92 -7.80
C LEU A 239 18.22 1.00 -9.25
N GLN A 240 17.58 1.83 -10.08
CA GLN A 240 18.01 2.10 -11.44
C GLN A 240 17.92 3.60 -11.75
N THR A 241 18.91 4.14 -12.43
CA THR A 241 18.95 5.55 -12.82
C THR A 241 18.87 5.68 -14.34
N PHE A 242 17.85 6.37 -14.84
CA PHE A 242 17.63 6.58 -16.26
C PHE A 242 17.72 8.04 -16.68
N SER A 243 17.54 8.97 -15.76
CA SER A 243 17.54 10.42 -16.02
C SER A 243 18.34 11.18 -14.95
N LYS A 244 18.50 12.48 -15.17
CA LYS A 244 19.14 13.40 -14.21
C LYS A 244 18.23 13.80 -13.03
N TYR A 245 16.96 13.43 -13.06
CA TYR A 245 15.98 13.85 -12.05
C TYR A 245 16.00 12.97 -10.79
N GLY A 246 16.72 11.86 -10.82
CA GLY A 246 16.86 10.94 -9.71
C GLY A 246 16.85 9.49 -10.15
N SER A 247 16.72 8.61 -9.21
CA SER A 247 16.71 7.16 -9.43
C SER A 247 15.31 6.58 -9.28
N THR A 248 15.00 5.58 -10.09
CA THR A 248 13.79 4.76 -9.96
C THR A 248 14.06 3.68 -8.91
N PHE A 249 13.30 3.70 -7.82
CA PHE A 249 13.27 2.64 -6.82
C PHE A 249 12.31 1.53 -7.26
N LEU A 250 12.74 0.28 -7.13
CA LEU A 250 11.99 -0.90 -7.53
C LEU A 250 11.84 -1.82 -6.33
N SER A 251 10.62 -2.22 -6.02
CA SER A 251 10.29 -3.14 -4.94
C SER A 251 9.49 -4.32 -5.46
N ARG A 252 9.91 -5.54 -5.12
CA ARG A 252 9.19 -6.76 -5.50
C ARG A 252 7.87 -6.85 -4.76
N ARG A 253 6.81 -7.17 -5.49
CA ARG A 253 5.50 -7.36 -4.87
C ARG A 253 5.46 -8.63 -4.03
N PHE A 254 5.04 -8.51 -2.79
CA PHE A 254 4.92 -9.60 -1.83
C PHE A 254 3.53 -10.27 -1.84
N ASP A 255 2.56 -9.66 -2.51
CA ASP A 255 1.21 -10.22 -2.68
C ASP A 255 1.10 -11.20 -3.87
N ARG A 256 2.25 -11.66 -4.36
CA ARG A 256 2.36 -12.66 -5.44
C ARG A 256 3.46 -13.69 -5.14
N THR A 257 3.17 -14.96 -5.41
CA THR A 257 4.17 -16.04 -5.44
C THR A 257 3.99 -16.82 -6.74
N GLY A 258 4.83 -16.55 -7.74
CA GLY A 258 4.62 -17.00 -9.11
C GLY A 258 3.29 -16.44 -9.64
N SER A 259 2.40 -17.31 -10.12
CA SER A 259 1.06 -16.94 -10.58
C SER A 259 0.01 -16.86 -9.47
N LYS A 260 0.33 -17.28 -8.24
CA LYS A 260 -0.60 -17.27 -7.10
C LYS A 260 -0.71 -15.89 -6.51
N ARG A 261 -1.94 -15.49 -6.18
CA ARG A 261 -2.24 -14.27 -5.44
C ARG A 261 -2.25 -14.55 -3.94
N ILE A 262 -1.79 -13.58 -3.18
CA ILE A 262 -1.90 -13.56 -1.71
C ILE A 262 -2.80 -12.37 -1.38
N HIS A 263 -3.82 -12.61 -0.55
CA HIS A 263 -4.72 -11.53 -0.17
C HIS A 263 -3.99 -10.55 0.77
N PHE A 264 -4.20 -9.27 0.49
CA PHE A 264 -3.60 -8.15 1.22
C PHE A 264 -4.72 -7.25 1.75
N ALA A 265 -4.52 -6.74 2.96
CA ALA A 265 -5.30 -5.65 3.51
C ALA A 265 -4.37 -4.67 4.25
N SER A 266 -4.68 -3.38 4.18
CA SER A 266 -3.97 -2.37 4.97
C SER A 266 -4.44 -2.39 6.43
N ALA A 267 -3.59 -1.94 7.36
CA ALA A 267 -4.01 -1.70 8.75
C ALA A 267 -5.20 -0.74 8.81
N MET A 268 -5.24 0.25 7.92
CA MET A 268 -6.39 1.16 7.82
C MET A 268 -7.71 0.42 7.61
N THR A 269 -7.73 -0.57 6.71
CA THR A 269 -8.91 -1.43 6.47
C THR A 269 -9.23 -2.30 7.66
N LEU A 270 -8.24 -3.02 8.19
CA LEU A 270 -8.46 -4.00 9.26
C LEU A 270 -8.83 -3.37 10.61
N LEU A 271 -8.43 -2.12 10.83
CA LEU A 271 -8.83 -1.31 11.99
C LEU A 271 -10.14 -0.52 11.75
N GLY A 272 -10.78 -0.67 10.60
CA GLY A 272 -12.02 0.04 10.28
C GLY A 272 -11.86 1.55 10.12
N ARG A 273 -10.65 2.04 9.86
CA ARG A 273 -10.34 3.47 9.74
C ARG A 273 -10.45 3.96 8.30
N THR A 274 -10.43 5.28 8.11
CA THR A 274 -10.45 5.95 6.80
C THR A 274 -9.43 7.08 6.75
N ASP A 275 -9.02 7.50 5.54
CA ASP A 275 -8.16 8.67 5.37
C ASP A 275 -8.82 9.94 5.95
N GLY A 276 -8.07 10.77 6.64
CA GLY A 276 -8.53 12.03 7.21
C GLY A 276 -9.16 11.86 8.59
N GLN A 277 -10.45 12.12 8.74
CA GLN A 277 -11.13 12.16 10.05
C GLN A 277 -11.06 10.87 10.89
N GLY A 278 -10.68 9.74 10.31
CA GLY A 278 -10.59 8.47 11.01
C GLY A 278 -9.20 8.08 11.48
N SER A 279 -8.16 8.84 11.11
CA SER A 279 -6.77 8.58 11.56
C SER A 279 -6.39 9.37 12.80
N ASP A 280 -7.18 10.39 13.19
CA ASP A 280 -6.94 11.15 14.41
C ASP A 280 -6.96 10.21 15.62
N GLY A 281 -5.82 10.11 16.32
CA GLY A 281 -5.63 9.22 17.47
C GLY A 281 -5.33 7.75 17.14
N ALA A 282 -5.17 7.36 15.87
CA ALA A 282 -4.70 6.02 15.53
C ALA A 282 -3.23 5.84 15.87
N GLY A 283 -2.86 4.66 16.38
CA GLY A 283 -1.53 4.37 16.84
C GLY A 283 -1.05 2.96 16.54
N TYR A 284 0.21 2.72 16.84
CA TYR A 284 0.81 1.39 16.72
C TYR A 284 0.20 0.39 17.72
N LEU A 285 -0.34 0.88 18.84
CA LEU A 285 -1.03 0.04 19.81
C LEU A 285 -2.33 -0.55 19.24
N ASP A 286 -3.07 0.19 18.39
CA ASP A 286 -4.23 -0.35 17.68
C ASP A 286 -3.82 -1.51 16.73
N ILE A 287 -2.66 -1.36 16.06
CA ILE A 287 -2.12 -2.41 15.17
C ILE A 287 -1.69 -3.62 16.02
N ALA A 288 -1.08 -3.40 17.17
CA ALA A 288 -0.65 -4.46 18.09
C ALA A 288 -1.86 -5.24 18.66
N GLU A 289 -2.94 -4.56 19.01
CA GLU A 289 -4.20 -5.18 19.45
C GLU A 289 -4.80 -6.06 18.35
N PHE A 290 -4.80 -5.55 17.09
CA PHE A 290 -5.25 -6.34 15.95
C PHE A 290 -4.40 -7.60 15.75
N ILE A 291 -3.07 -7.49 15.80
CA ILE A 291 -2.14 -8.62 15.68
C ILE A 291 -2.41 -9.65 16.78
N THR A 292 -2.60 -9.20 18.02
CA THR A 292 -2.88 -10.07 19.16
C THR A 292 -4.17 -10.88 18.95
N SER A 293 -5.20 -10.24 18.42
CA SER A 293 -6.53 -10.83 18.29
C SER A 293 -6.73 -11.64 17.01
N ASN A 294 -6.06 -11.29 15.90
CA ASN A 294 -6.33 -11.81 14.55
C ASN A 294 -5.08 -12.35 13.84
N GLY A 295 -3.91 -12.24 14.46
CA GLY A 295 -2.65 -12.62 13.85
C GLY A 295 -2.46 -14.13 13.78
N ALA A 296 -1.82 -14.61 12.72
CA ALA A 296 -1.39 -16.00 12.56
C ALA A 296 -0.15 -16.33 13.42
N THR A 297 0.71 -15.32 13.63
CA THR A 297 1.96 -15.44 14.40
C THR A 297 2.15 -14.22 15.32
N PRO A 298 1.27 -14.02 16.34
CA PRO A 298 1.21 -12.78 17.09
C PRO A 298 2.56 -12.36 17.70
N ALA A 299 3.23 -13.24 18.40
CA ALA A 299 4.51 -12.91 19.07
C ALA A 299 5.58 -12.43 18.07
N LYS A 300 5.69 -13.10 16.91
CA LYS A 300 6.64 -12.71 15.86
C LYS A 300 6.28 -11.36 15.25
N ASP A 301 5.00 -11.16 14.93
CA ASP A 301 4.54 -9.96 14.23
C ASP A 301 4.53 -8.73 15.15
N LEU A 302 4.24 -8.92 16.46
CA LEU A 302 4.36 -7.87 17.47
C LEU A 302 5.83 -7.42 17.63
N HIS A 303 6.75 -8.36 17.80
CA HIS A 303 8.17 -8.05 17.91
C HIS A 303 8.70 -7.32 16.67
N GLU A 304 8.33 -7.79 15.47
CA GLU A 304 8.66 -7.12 14.20
C GLU A 304 8.07 -5.71 14.13
N LEU A 305 6.80 -5.51 14.52
CA LEU A 305 6.16 -4.19 14.50
C LEU A 305 6.87 -3.20 15.43
N TRP A 306 7.20 -3.62 16.65
CA TRP A 306 7.91 -2.76 17.57
C TRP A 306 9.29 -2.35 17.05
N ARG A 307 10.04 -3.27 16.47
CA ARG A 307 11.33 -2.97 15.83
C ARG A 307 11.18 -1.99 14.66
N ARG A 308 10.09 -2.05 13.90
CA ARG A 308 9.77 -1.07 12.85
C ARG A 308 9.50 0.31 13.42
N ILE A 309 8.85 0.42 14.58
CA ILE A 309 8.64 1.70 15.27
C ILE A 309 10.00 2.32 15.63
N VAL A 310 10.87 1.57 16.30
CA VAL A 310 12.23 2.02 16.64
C VAL A 310 13.02 2.42 15.39
N PHE A 311 12.94 1.63 14.33
CA PHE A 311 13.61 1.92 13.06
C PHE A 311 13.06 3.20 12.41
N SER A 312 11.73 3.36 12.34
CA SER A 312 11.07 4.57 11.79
C SER A 312 11.49 5.82 12.56
N MET A 313 11.57 5.73 13.90
CA MET A 313 12.15 6.81 14.74
C MET A 313 13.60 7.08 14.35
N THR A 314 14.42 6.04 14.20
CA THR A 314 15.86 6.16 13.96
C THR A 314 16.17 6.83 12.62
N VAL A 315 15.39 6.56 11.58
CA VAL A 315 15.56 7.15 10.23
C VAL A 315 14.63 8.35 9.97
N SER A 316 13.89 8.82 10.99
CA SER A 316 12.87 9.88 10.86
C SER A 316 11.87 9.62 9.76
N ASN A 317 11.32 8.41 9.69
CA ASN A 317 10.21 8.07 8.78
C ASN A 317 8.89 8.63 9.35
N THR A 318 8.68 9.93 9.23
CA THR A 318 7.56 10.64 9.87
C THR A 318 6.23 10.55 9.11
N ASP A 319 6.22 10.07 7.85
CA ASP A 319 5.00 9.81 7.07
C ASP A 319 4.49 8.36 7.23
N ASP A 320 4.77 7.76 8.39
CA ASP A 320 4.35 6.38 8.69
C ASP A 320 2.89 6.34 9.15
N HIS A 321 1.99 6.01 8.25
CA HIS A 321 0.55 5.99 8.49
C HIS A 321 -0.05 4.59 8.29
N LEU A 322 -1.32 4.36 8.70
CA LEU A 322 -1.99 3.05 8.66
C LEU A 322 -1.99 2.35 7.28
N ARG A 323 -1.84 3.09 6.17
CA ARG A 323 -1.70 2.48 4.84
C ARG A 323 -0.31 1.92 4.57
N ASN A 324 0.71 2.34 5.32
CA ASN A 324 2.08 1.85 5.21
C ASN A 324 2.30 0.55 6.01
N HIS A 325 1.30 0.15 6.81
CA HIS A 325 1.26 -1.14 7.50
C HIS A 325 0.26 -2.05 6.78
N GLY A 326 0.77 -3.14 6.20
CA GLY A 326 -0.04 -4.12 5.49
C GLY A 326 -0.03 -5.47 6.17
N PHE A 327 -1.04 -6.24 5.83
CA PHE A 327 -1.19 -7.63 6.27
C PHE A 327 -1.43 -8.52 5.06
N ILE A 328 -0.90 -9.73 5.12
CA ILE A 328 -1.17 -10.79 4.15
C ILE A 328 -1.93 -11.92 4.81
N LEU A 329 -2.93 -12.44 4.10
CA LEU A 329 -3.76 -13.52 4.59
C LEU A 329 -3.06 -14.87 4.37
N THR A 330 -2.93 -15.62 5.44
CA THR A 330 -2.46 -17.01 5.44
C THR A 330 -3.60 -17.98 5.79
N SER A 331 -3.34 -19.27 5.75
CA SER A 331 -4.31 -20.28 6.19
C SER A 331 -4.66 -20.22 7.70
N SER A 332 -3.82 -19.54 8.49
CA SER A 332 -3.98 -19.47 9.96
C SER A 332 -4.43 -18.09 10.45
N GLY A 333 -4.61 -17.11 9.57
CA GLY A 333 -4.97 -15.75 9.93
C GLY A 333 -4.10 -14.70 9.21
N TRP A 334 -4.14 -13.48 9.70
CA TRP A 334 -3.35 -12.40 9.18
C TRP A 334 -1.91 -12.44 9.69
N THR A 335 -0.95 -12.08 8.87
CA THR A 335 0.44 -11.84 9.29
C THR A 335 0.93 -10.51 8.73
N LEU A 336 1.81 -9.86 9.46
CA LEU A 336 2.37 -8.57 9.07
C LEU A 336 3.13 -8.72 7.74
N SER A 337 2.81 -7.87 6.76
CA SER A 337 3.49 -7.89 5.46
C SER A 337 4.96 -7.44 5.59
N PRO A 338 5.83 -7.67 4.62
CA PRO A 338 7.08 -6.96 4.54
C PRO A 338 6.86 -5.44 4.64
N MET A 339 7.79 -4.71 5.28
CA MET A 339 7.75 -3.25 5.44
C MET A 339 8.00 -2.56 4.10
N TYR A 340 7.26 -1.51 3.80
CA TYR A 340 7.34 -0.76 2.54
C TYR A 340 7.08 0.73 2.77
N ASP A 341 7.48 1.55 1.81
CA ASP A 341 7.24 3.01 1.76
C ASP A 341 7.87 3.75 2.95
N VAL A 342 9.14 3.43 3.24
CA VAL A 342 9.91 4.04 4.33
C VAL A 342 10.91 5.02 3.75
N ASN A 343 10.79 6.30 4.14
CA ASN A 343 11.61 7.38 3.62
C ASN A 343 12.11 8.28 4.76
N PRO A 344 13.37 8.74 4.72
CA PRO A 344 13.84 9.70 5.72
C PRO A 344 13.22 11.08 5.45
N ASN A 345 12.86 11.79 6.51
CA ASN A 345 12.29 13.12 6.44
C ASN A 345 13.02 14.06 7.39
N ILE A 346 13.57 15.16 6.85
CA ILE A 346 14.30 16.16 7.62
C ILE A 346 13.39 17.26 8.22
N TYR A 347 12.12 17.28 7.86
CA TYR A 347 11.17 18.33 8.27
C TYR A 347 10.19 17.87 9.35
N GLY A 348 10.11 16.57 9.63
CA GLY A 348 9.18 16.03 10.62
C GLY A 348 9.87 15.86 11.97
N ASP A 349 9.19 16.28 13.03
CA ASP A 349 9.60 16.18 14.42
C ASP A 349 8.81 15.15 15.23
N SER A 350 7.78 14.55 14.61
CA SER A 350 6.93 13.53 15.22
C SER A 350 6.47 12.51 14.15
N LEU A 351 6.06 11.33 14.59
CA LEU A 351 5.47 10.32 13.70
C LEU A 351 4.02 10.65 13.35
N SER A 352 3.51 10.12 12.25
CA SER A 352 2.10 10.28 11.89
C SER A 352 1.16 9.42 12.75
N LEU A 353 1.64 8.27 13.25
CA LEU A 353 0.91 7.39 14.15
C LEU A 353 1.33 7.65 15.60
N ASN A 354 0.37 7.54 16.51
CA ASN A 354 0.70 7.55 17.93
C ASN A 354 1.54 6.33 18.30
N VAL A 355 2.60 6.57 19.07
CA VAL A 355 3.45 5.54 19.66
C VAL A 355 2.83 5.10 21.01
N GLY A 356 2.55 6.07 21.89
CA GLY A 356 1.75 5.87 23.09
C GLY A 356 0.26 6.05 22.80
N ALA A 357 -0.55 6.20 23.83
CA ALA A 357 -2.01 6.36 23.69
C ALA A 357 -2.37 7.63 22.89
N ASP A 358 -1.74 8.76 23.20
CA ASP A 358 -1.98 10.07 22.58
C ASP A 358 -0.65 10.79 22.26
N ASP A 359 0.45 10.05 22.17
CA ASP A 359 1.80 10.60 21.98
C ASP A 359 2.44 9.98 20.73
N ASN A 360 2.84 10.82 19.78
CA ASN A 360 3.51 10.46 18.54
C ASN A 360 4.96 10.99 18.46
N SER A 361 5.52 11.39 19.57
CA SER A 361 6.90 11.91 19.63
C SER A 361 7.92 10.85 19.22
N ILE A 362 9.02 11.31 18.63
CA ILE A 362 10.18 10.46 18.32
C ILE A 362 11.01 10.37 19.59
N SER A 363 10.75 9.35 20.42
CA SER A 363 11.42 9.11 21.70
C SER A 363 11.67 7.63 21.94
N TYR A 364 12.92 7.28 22.24
CA TYR A 364 13.26 5.89 22.57
C TYR A 364 12.76 5.50 23.96
N ASP A 365 12.65 6.44 24.90
CA ASP A 365 12.02 6.19 26.18
C ASP A 365 10.56 5.78 26.01
N LEU A 366 9.81 6.52 25.14
CA LEU A 366 8.45 6.16 24.81
C LEU A 366 8.36 4.79 24.11
N ALA A 367 9.34 4.45 23.25
CA ALA A 367 9.40 3.12 22.63
C ALA A 367 9.66 2.02 23.68
N CYS A 368 10.48 2.28 24.72
CA CYS A 368 10.66 1.36 25.85
C CYS A 368 9.37 1.21 26.66
N ASP A 369 8.69 2.31 26.95
CA ASP A 369 7.45 2.30 27.76
C ASP A 369 6.34 1.44 27.14
N ILE A 370 6.26 1.43 25.81
CA ILE A 370 5.27 0.60 25.11
C ILE A 370 5.72 -0.82 24.81
N ALA A 371 7.00 -1.16 24.94
CA ALA A 371 7.56 -2.49 24.61
C ALA A 371 6.80 -3.67 25.25
N PRO A 372 6.30 -3.59 26.49
CA PRO A 372 5.50 -4.67 27.09
C PRO A 372 4.22 -5.04 26.31
N PHE A 373 3.60 -4.07 25.61
CA PHE A 373 2.42 -4.35 24.77
C PHE A 373 2.77 -5.20 23.53
N PHE A 374 4.05 -5.30 23.19
CA PHE A 374 4.59 -6.11 22.11
C PHE A 374 5.25 -7.40 22.62
N GLY A 375 5.15 -7.68 23.92
CA GLY A 375 5.74 -8.84 24.56
C GLY A 375 7.26 -8.76 24.73
N ILE A 376 7.82 -7.56 24.80
CA ILE A 376 9.25 -7.29 24.90
C ILE A 376 9.53 -6.70 26.30
N GLU A 377 10.45 -7.32 27.02
CA GLU A 377 10.89 -6.84 28.35
C GLU A 377 11.85 -5.65 28.21
N GLU A 378 11.88 -4.76 29.21
CA GLU A 378 12.67 -3.53 29.16
C GLU A 378 14.17 -3.74 28.84
N PRO A 379 14.90 -4.73 29.42
CA PRO A 379 16.30 -4.94 29.04
C PRO A 379 16.50 -5.35 27.58
N GLU A 380 15.55 -6.12 27.01
CA GLU A 380 15.55 -6.51 25.61
C GLU A 380 15.25 -5.29 24.72
N ALA A 381 14.25 -4.49 25.09
CA ALA A 381 13.91 -3.25 24.39
C ALA A 381 15.09 -2.29 24.31
N GLN A 382 15.79 -2.03 25.43
CA GLN A 382 16.97 -1.19 25.46
C GLN A 382 18.10 -1.73 24.57
N HIS A 383 18.34 -3.05 24.61
CA HIS A 383 19.35 -3.70 23.76
C HIS A 383 19.02 -3.59 22.26
N GLU A 384 17.77 -3.82 21.88
CA GLU A 384 17.32 -3.71 20.48
C GLU A 384 17.40 -2.26 19.97
N ILE A 385 17.00 -1.28 20.78
CA ILE A 385 17.15 0.15 20.45
C ILE A 385 18.62 0.47 20.21
N GLN A 386 19.51 0.09 21.12
CA GLN A 386 20.94 0.31 20.96
C GLN A 386 21.46 -0.34 19.67
N THR A 387 21.07 -1.59 19.42
CA THR A 387 21.50 -2.33 18.22
C THR A 387 21.08 -1.64 16.93
N ILE A 388 19.80 -1.22 16.83
CA ILE A 388 19.25 -0.56 15.62
C ILE A 388 19.90 0.81 15.42
N THR A 389 20.01 1.61 16.49
CA THR A 389 20.59 2.97 16.42
C THR A 389 22.06 2.95 16.04
N GLU A 390 22.87 2.08 16.65
CA GLU A 390 24.28 1.93 16.31
C GLU A 390 24.50 1.45 14.87
N LEU A 391 23.68 0.48 14.40
CA LEU A 391 23.73 -0.01 13.01
C LEU A 391 23.43 1.11 12.02
N VAL A 392 22.38 1.87 12.26
CA VAL A 392 21.99 2.97 11.38
C VAL A 392 23.05 4.06 11.39
N ASP A 393 23.43 4.58 12.56
CA ASP A 393 24.40 5.68 12.69
C ASP A 393 25.74 5.34 12.01
N LYS A 394 26.25 4.15 12.25
CA LYS A 394 27.52 3.68 11.67
C LYS A 394 27.49 3.52 10.15
N ASN A 395 26.32 3.23 9.56
CA ASN A 395 26.25 2.78 8.17
C ASN A 395 25.56 3.75 7.21
N TRP A 396 24.67 4.65 7.64
CA TRP A 396 23.83 5.40 6.71
C TRP A 396 24.62 6.25 5.70
N ARG A 397 25.70 6.94 6.11
CA ARG A 397 26.55 7.72 5.19
C ARG A 397 27.26 6.83 4.16
N ARG A 398 27.75 5.69 4.62
CA ARG A 398 28.43 4.71 3.76
C ARG A 398 27.46 4.13 2.71
N VAL A 399 26.27 3.75 3.14
CA VAL A 399 25.21 3.23 2.24
C VAL A 399 24.77 4.32 1.26
N ALA A 400 24.56 5.55 1.71
CA ALA A 400 24.23 6.68 0.84
C ALA A 400 25.29 6.91 -0.24
N ALA A 401 26.58 6.85 0.13
CA ALA A 401 27.68 7.00 -0.82
C ALA A 401 27.72 5.86 -1.87
N GLN A 402 27.30 4.64 -1.54
CA GLN A 402 27.20 3.51 -2.48
C GLN A 402 26.20 3.77 -3.61
N TYR A 403 25.18 4.55 -3.36
CA TYR A 403 24.16 4.94 -4.35
C TYR A 403 24.49 6.25 -5.09
N ALA A 404 25.75 6.67 -5.04
CA ALA A 404 26.28 7.84 -5.72
C ALA A 404 25.52 9.15 -5.38
N LEU A 405 24.95 9.24 -4.18
CA LEU A 405 24.39 10.49 -3.67
C LEU A 405 25.49 11.52 -3.47
N ALA A 406 25.22 12.76 -3.87
CA ALA A 406 26.19 13.82 -3.77
C ALA A 406 26.50 14.15 -2.28
N ARG A 407 27.75 14.52 -1.98
CA ARG A 407 28.17 14.80 -0.60
C ARG A 407 27.31 15.87 0.08
N ASN A 408 26.96 16.93 -0.62
CA ASN A 408 26.07 17.97 -0.10
C ASN A 408 24.66 17.46 0.18
N GLU A 409 24.15 16.56 -0.64
CA GLU A 409 22.83 15.92 -0.41
C GLU A 409 22.88 15.01 0.82
N ILE A 410 23.96 14.23 1.00
CA ILE A 410 24.18 13.41 2.20
C ILE A 410 24.21 14.28 3.47
N GLU A 411 24.95 15.39 3.45
CA GLU A 411 25.01 16.29 4.61
C GLU A 411 23.66 16.99 4.87
N ASN A 412 22.91 17.36 3.84
CA ASN A 412 21.57 17.95 4.00
C ASN A 412 20.57 16.95 4.61
N MET A 413 20.75 15.64 4.38
CA MET A 413 19.89 14.59 4.97
C MET A 413 20.31 14.20 6.39
N ALA A 414 21.48 14.66 6.89
CA ALA A 414 21.98 14.28 8.21
C ALA A 414 20.97 14.50 9.37
N PRO A 415 20.12 15.56 9.38
CA PRO A 415 19.15 15.74 10.45
C PRO A 415 18.17 14.57 10.60
N ALA A 416 17.83 13.87 9.51
CA ALA A 416 16.95 12.70 9.60
C ALA A 416 17.55 11.52 10.38
N PHE A 417 18.89 11.46 10.46
CA PHE A 417 19.65 10.41 11.13
C PHE A 417 20.30 10.89 12.43
N ASP A 418 19.99 12.12 12.88
CA ASP A 418 20.51 12.63 14.15
C ASP A 418 19.77 11.97 15.32
N LEU A 419 20.52 11.26 16.16
CA LEU A 419 20.00 10.54 17.32
C LEU A 419 19.92 11.41 18.56
N SER A 420 20.57 12.59 18.58
CA SER A 420 20.70 13.42 19.77
C SER A 420 19.39 13.99 20.31
N PHE A 421 18.36 14.04 19.47
CA PHE A 421 17.03 14.57 19.82
C PHE A 421 15.97 13.47 20.03
N LYS A 422 16.38 12.19 19.99
CA LYS A 422 15.46 11.03 20.00
C LYS A 422 15.49 10.26 21.33
N SER A 423 16.21 10.79 22.30
CA SER A 423 16.32 10.22 23.67
C SER A 423 15.09 10.52 24.50
#